data_fdea0143bcc87b73fe4e2dbae94ced79
#
_entry.id   fdea0143bcc87b73fe4e2dbae94ced79
#
_cell.length_a   1.000
_cell.length_b   1.000
_cell.length_c   1.000
_cell.angle_alpha   90.00
_cell.angle_beta   90.00
_cell.angle_gamma   90.00
#
_symmetry.space_group_name_H-M   'P 1'
#
loop_
_entity.id
_entity.type
_entity.pdbx_description
1 polymer ?
#
loop_
_entity_poly.entity_id
_entity_poly.type
_entity_poly.pdbx_seq_one_letter_code
_entity_poly.pdbx_strand_id
1 'polypeptide(L)'
;PDHATGDLVSGEYYKRFLQDLHTEMVDELPVPLILHICGNTIDRMPYIAQTGMASFHFDSKNDPHEAMAAVGDGIGLVGNINNPETLYAKGPSEVREEVYRCLEAGVQMIAPECAIPLATKIENLIEIPRAVKDWTSEHRN
;
A
#
# COMPACT_ATOMS: atom_id res chain seq x y z
N PRO A 1 -2.72 8.37 -9.23
CA PRO A 1 -3.72 7.41 -8.72
C PRO A 1 -4.60 6.93 -9.86
N ASP A 2 -5.09 5.70 -9.73
CA ASP A 2 -6.02 5.05 -10.64
C ASP A 2 -7.25 4.58 -9.84
N HIS A 3 -8.38 4.43 -10.51
CA HIS A 3 -9.65 3.98 -9.91
C HIS A 3 -10.03 2.55 -10.34
N ALA A 4 -9.11 1.78 -10.90
CA ALA A 4 -9.32 0.39 -11.31
C ALA A 4 -9.39 -0.59 -10.11
N THR A 5 -10.22 -0.26 -9.13
CA THR A 5 -10.50 -1.12 -7.95
C THR A 5 -11.33 -2.34 -8.31
N GLY A 6 -11.27 -3.39 -7.48
CA GLY A 6 -12.09 -4.59 -7.61
C GLY A 6 -13.60 -4.36 -7.54
N ASP A 7 -14.01 -3.24 -6.97
CA ASP A 7 -15.42 -2.83 -6.92
C ASP A 7 -15.95 -2.34 -8.29
N LEU A 8 -15.07 -1.97 -9.22
CA LEU A 8 -15.41 -1.40 -10.52
C LEU A 8 -15.04 -2.31 -11.70
N VAL A 9 -13.84 -2.91 -11.65
CA VAL A 9 -13.31 -3.74 -12.73
C VAL A 9 -12.60 -4.97 -12.17
N SER A 10 -12.57 -6.07 -12.93
CA SER A 10 -11.82 -7.27 -12.54
C SER A 10 -10.32 -7.12 -12.79
N GLY A 11 -9.50 -7.98 -12.18
CA GLY A 11 -8.07 -8.07 -12.46
C GLY A 11 -7.77 -8.39 -13.92
N GLU A 12 -8.60 -9.20 -14.59
CA GLU A 12 -8.49 -9.47 -16.03
C GLU A 12 -8.73 -8.22 -16.89
N TYR A 13 -9.65 -7.34 -16.47
CA TYR A 13 -9.84 -6.04 -17.13
C TYR A 13 -8.64 -5.12 -16.93
N TYR A 14 -8.08 -5.09 -15.71
CA TYR A 14 -6.85 -4.36 -15.44
C TYR A 14 -5.73 -4.84 -16.37
N LYS A 15 -5.49 -6.15 -16.42
CA LYS A 15 -4.47 -6.76 -17.30
C LYS A 15 -4.66 -6.35 -18.75
N ARG A 16 -5.90 -6.45 -19.24
CA ARG A 16 -6.23 -6.24 -20.65
C ARG A 16 -6.11 -4.78 -21.11
N PHE A 17 -6.44 -3.82 -20.24
CA PHE A 17 -6.64 -2.43 -20.65
C PHE A 17 -5.69 -1.43 -19.97
N LEU A 18 -5.10 -1.78 -18.83
CA LEU A 18 -4.33 -0.84 -18.01
C LEU A 18 -2.86 -1.26 -17.82
N GLN A 19 -2.57 -2.55 -17.81
CA GLN A 19 -1.20 -3.02 -17.54
C GLN A 19 -0.20 -2.44 -18.54
N ASP A 20 -0.49 -2.52 -19.84
CA ASP A 20 0.40 -1.99 -20.89
C ASP A 20 0.55 -0.48 -20.80
N LEU A 21 -0.53 0.25 -20.47
CA LEU A 21 -0.48 1.71 -20.28
C LEU A 21 0.42 2.10 -19.09
N HIS A 22 0.34 1.36 -17.98
CA HIS A 22 1.21 1.60 -16.83
C HIS A 22 2.67 1.24 -17.14
N THR A 23 2.91 0.20 -17.94
CA THR A 23 4.27 -0.13 -18.41
C THR A 23 4.82 0.99 -19.31
N GLU A 24 4.04 1.47 -20.28
CA GLU A 24 4.41 2.61 -21.14
C GLU A 24 4.75 3.86 -20.32
N MET A 25 3.98 4.16 -19.26
CA MET A 25 4.29 5.28 -18.37
C MET A 25 5.65 5.13 -17.68
N VAL A 26 6.04 3.91 -17.30
CA VAL A 26 7.35 3.65 -16.70
C VAL A 26 8.46 3.84 -17.71
N ASP A 27 8.28 3.39 -18.95
CA ASP A 27 9.28 3.50 -20.02
C ASP A 27 9.49 4.95 -20.48
N GLU A 28 8.43 5.76 -20.49
CA GLU A 28 8.46 7.14 -20.97
C GLU A 28 8.93 8.16 -19.91
N LEU A 29 8.78 7.87 -18.63
CA LEU A 29 9.09 8.82 -17.57
C LEU A 29 10.44 8.53 -16.89
N PRO A 30 11.37 9.50 -16.83
CA PRO A 30 12.73 9.30 -16.30
C PRO A 30 12.80 9.35 -14.76
N VAL A 31 11.73 8.90 -14.09
CA VAL A 31 11.62 8.91 -12.62
C VAL A 31 10.92 7.64 -12.14
N PRO A 32 11.25 7.13 -10.93
CA PRO A 32 10.51 6.01 -10.36
C PRO A 32 9.05 6.39 -10.09
N LEU A 33 8.12 5.51 -10.46
CA LEU A 33 6.70 5.74 -10.30
C LEU A 33 6.13 4.87 -9.17
N ILE A 34 5.20 5.44 -8.40
CA ILE A 34 4.38 4.75 -7.41
C ILE A 34 2.94 4.73 -7.93
N LEU A 35 2.41 3.54 -8.21
CA LEU A 35 1.00 3.39 -8.56
C LEU A 35 0.17 3.34 -7.27
N HIS A 36 -0.97 4.06 -7.25
CA HIS A 36 -1.96 3.95 -6.18
C HIS A 36 -3.32 3.58 -6.76
N ILE A 37 -3.93 2.53 -6.21
CA ILE A 37 -5.31 2.14 -6.49
C ILE A 37 -5.99 1.84 -5.15
N CYS A 38 -7.08 2.56 -4.85
CA CYS A 38 -7.89 2.32 -3.65
C CYS A 38 -8.70 1.01 -3.76
N GLY A 39 -9.17 0.53 -2.63
CA GLY A 39 -10.09 -0.59 -2.54
C GLY A 39 -9.43 -1.96 -2.68
N ASN A 40 -10.24 -2.98 -2.94
CA ASN A 40 -9.73 -4.34 -3.12
C ASN A 40 -9.00 -4.46 -4.46
N THR A 41 -7.72 -4.84 -4.41
CA THR A 41 -6.83 -4.92 -5.57
C THR A 41 -6.05 -6.23 -5.66
N ILE A 42 -6.31 -7.18 -4.76
CA ILE A 42 -5.51 -8.41 -4.65
C ILE A 42 -5.43 -9.21 -5.97
N ASP A 43 -6.52 -9.26 -6.73
CA ASP A 43 -6.62 -10.02 -7.98
C ASP A 43 -5.81 -9.42 -9.15
N ARG A 44 -5.38 -8.15 -9.02
CA ARG A 44 -4.57 -7.45 -10.04
C ARG A 44 -3.13 -7.20 -9.62
N MET A 45 -2.80 -7.41 -8.35
CA MET A 45 -1.43 -7.22 -7.85
C MET A 45 -0.38 -8.01 -8.64
N PRO A 46 -0.60 -9.26 -9.07
CA PRO A 46 0.37 -9.97 -9.91
C PRO A 46 0.63 -9.30 -11.26
N TYR A 47 -0.35 -8.60 -11.82
CA TYR A 47 -0.20 -7.84 -13.07
C TYR A 47 0.49 -6.50 -12.83
N ILE A 48 0.16 -5.82 -11.73
CA ILE A 48 0.82 -4.58 -11.29
C ILE A 48 2.31 -4.83 -11.09
N ALA A 49 2.69 -5.95 -10.46
CA ALA A 49 4.07 -6.32 -10.22
C ALA A 49 4.92 -6.50 -11.52
N GLN A 50 4.26 -6.65 -12.66
CA GLN A 50 4.91 -6.82 -13.96
C GLN A 50 5.04 -5.51 -14.75
N THR A 51 4.53 -4.38 -14.26
CA THR A 51 4.53 -3.09 -14.98
C THR A 51 5.86 -2.35 -14.94
N GLY A 52 6.79 -2.75 -14.06
CA GLY A 52 8.02 -2.00 -13.82
C GLY A 52 7.87 -0.78 -12.92
N MET A 53 6.68 -0.53 -12.34
CA MET A 53 6.50 0.49 -11.30
C MET A 53 7.43 0.24 -10.12
N ALA A 54 7.99 1.29 -9.53
CA ALA A 54 8.89 1.17 -8.40
C ALA A 54 8.19 0.66 -7.13
N SER A 55 6.93 1.04 -6.92
CA SER A 55 6.12 0.57 -5.79
C SER A 55 4.62 0.64 -6.10
N PHE A 56 3.86 -0.16 -5.37
CA PHE A 56 2.40 -0.12 -5.37
C PHE A 56 1.88 0.30 -4.00
N HIS A 57 1.13 1.41 -3.96
CA HIS A 57 0.45 1.90 -2.77
C HIS A 57 -0.96 1.33 -2.69
N PHE A 58 -1.21 0.50 -1.69
CA PHE A 58 -2.41 -0.33 -1.59
C PHE A 58 -3.27 0.01 -0.37
N ASP A 59 -4.56 -0.31 -0.50
CA ASP A 59 -5.62 -0.02 0.45
C ASP A 59 -5.72 -1.10 1.55
N SER A 60 -6.20 -0.75 2.73
CA SER A 60 -6.38 -1.65 3.89
C SER A 60 -7.43 -2.74 3.68
N LYS A 61 -8.23 -2.68 2.62
CA LYS A 61 -9.10 -3.77 2.18
C LYS A 61 -8.34 -5.03 1.75
N ASN A 62 -7.02 -4.92 1.55
CA ASN A 62 -6.16 -6.04 1.22
C ASN A 62 -5.30 -6.39 2.44
N ASP A 63 -5.30 -7.65 2.84
CA ASP A 63 -4.40 -8.13 3.89
C ASP A 63 -2.93 -7.98 3.43
N PRO A 64 -2.02 -7.42 4.27
CA PRO A 64 -0.64 -7.17 3.87
C PRO A 64 0.15 -8.46 3.58
N HIS A 65 -0.13 -9.58 4.26
CA HIS A 65 0.54 -10.86 3.96
C HIS A 65 0.08 -11.43 2.61
N GLU A 66 -1.23 -11.35 2.30
CA GLU A 66 -1.76 -11.75 0.99
C GLU A 66 -1.23 -10.85 -0.12
N ALA A 67 -1.14 -9.54 0.13
CA ALA A 67 -0.59 -8.58 -0.82
C ALA A 67 0.89 -8.88 -1.14
N MET A 68 1.72 -9.10 -0.12
CA MET A 68 3.13 -9.49 -0.31
C MET A 68 3.26 -10.81 -1.07
N ALA A 69 2.41 -11.80 -0.75
CA ALA A 69 2.40 -13.07 -1.48
C ALA A 69 1.99 -12.90 -2.95
N ALA A 70 1.06 -11.99 -3.24
CA ALA A 70 0.56 -11.74 -4.60
C ALA A 70 1.58 -11.02 -5.48
N VAL A 71 2.39 -10.12 -4.93
CA VAL A 71 3.40 -9.36 -5.70
C VAL A 71 4.76 -10.07 -5.76
N GLY A 72 5.07 -10.93 -4.79
CA GLY A 72 6.39 -11.57 -4.67
C GLY A 72 7.51 -10.52 -4.63
N ASP A 73 8.58 -10.76 -5.37
CA ASP A 73 9.73 -9.84 -5.50
C ASP A 73 9.56 -8.83 -6.66
N GLY A 74 8.39 -8.80 -7.32
CA GLY A 74 8.18 -8.04 -8.54
C GLY A 74 8.04 -6.52 -8.34
N ILE A 75 7.59 -6.07 -7.16
CA ILE A 75 7.35 -4.66 -6.86
C ILE A 75 7.36 -4.41 -5.34
N GLY A 76 7.84 -3.25 -4.91
CA GLY A 76 7.72 -2.83 -3.50
C GLY A 76 6.30 -2.42 -3.13
N LEU A 77 5.87 -2.74 -1.89
CA LEU A 77 4.58 -2.31 -1.37
C LEU A 77 4.69 -1.08 -0.46
N VAL A 78 3.71 -0.18 -0.60
CA VAL A 78 3.52 1.01 0.24
C VAL A 78 2.11 0.95 0.85
N GLY A 79 1.98 1.15 2.14
CA GLY A 79 0.68 1.16 2.82
C GLY A 79 0.77 0.45 4.17
N ASN A 80 -0.34 -0.03 4.72
CA ASN A 80 -1.73 0.21 4.34
C ASN A 80 -2.58 0.47 5.60
N ILE A 81 -2.14 1.48 6.39
CA ILE A 81 -2.82 1.81 7.66
C ILE A 81 -4.22 2.33 7.33
N ASN A 82 -5.24 1.71 7.94
CA ASN A 82 -6.63 2.06 7.72
C ASN A 82 -6.94 3.48 8.20
N ASN A 83 -7.45 4.33 7.29
CA ASN A 83 -7.73 5.73 7.58
C ASN A 83 -8.99 5.93 8.42
N PRO A 84 -10.19 5.46 8.02
CA PRO A 84 -11.41 5.77 8.75
C PRO A 84 -11.51 5.04 10.10
N GLU A 85 -11.14 3.75 10.12
CA GLU A 85 -11.41 2.92 11.28
C GLU A 85 -10.30 2.97 12.33
N THR A 86 -9.06 3.21 11.94
CA THR A 86 -7.91 3.23 12.84
C THR A 86 -7.32 4.63 13.01
N LEU A 87 -6.78 5.23 11.94
CA LEU A 87 -6.14 6.55 12.02
C LEU A 87 -7.05 7.65 12.52
N TYR A 88 -8.32 7.64 12.10
CA TYR A 88 -9.31 8.64 12.51
C TYR A 88 -10.02 8.26 13.80
N ALA A 89 -10.52 7.03 13.89
CA ALA A 89 -11.47 6.66 14.95
C ALA A 89 -10.81 6.14 16.24
N LYS A 90 -9.57 5.62 16.17
CA LYS A 90 -8.89 4.99 17.31
C LYS A 90 -7.76 5.85 17.88
N GLY A 91 -6.83 5.21 18.58
CA GLY A 91 -5.70 5.86 19.23
C GLY A 91 -4.34 5.35 18.72
N PRO A 92 -3.22 5.92 19.24
CA PRO A 92 -1.87 5.56 18.81
C PRO A 92 -1.54 4.08 18.97
N SER A 93 -2.09 3.38 19.98
CA SER A 93 -1.84 1.94 20.20
C SER A 93 -2.31 1.09 19.04
N GLU A 94 -3.51 1.33 18.56
CA GLU A 94 -4.08 0.57 17.44
C GLU A 94 -3.39 0.92 16.11
N VAL A 95 -2.94 2.16 15.95
CA VAL A 95 -2.10 2.56 14.81
C VAL A 95 -0.77 1.76 14.82
N ARG A 96 -0.13 1.65 15.99
CA ARG A 96 1.10 0.86 16.16
C ARG A 96 0.90 -0.61 15.81
N GLU A 97 -0.21 -1.21 16.22
CA GLU A 97 -0.54 -2.60 15.89
C GLU A 97 -0.63 -2.82 14.37
N GLU A 98 -1.29 -1.90 13.65
CA GLU A 98 -1.35 -1.99 12.18
C GLU A 98 0.01 -1.77 11.52
N VAL A 99 0.83 -0.85 12.02
CA VAL A 99 2.21 -0.66 11.54
C VAL A 99 3.00 -1.95 11.69
N TYR A 100 2.94 -2.59 12.85
CA TYR A 100 3.66 -3.83 13.12
C TYR A 100 3.17 -4.96 12.23
N ARG A 101 1.86 -5.10 12.03
CA ARG A 101 1.30 -6.09 11.09
C ARG A 101 1.84 -5.91 9.66
N CYS A 102 1.94 -4.68 9.18
CA CYS A 102 2.51 -4.41 7.86
C CYS A 102 4.00 -4.76 7.78
N LEU A 103 4.76 -4.41 8.84
CA LEU A 103 6.20 -4.71 8.90
C LEU A 103 6.46 -6.22 9.01
N GLU A 104 5.67 -6.94 9.80
CA GLU A 104 5.71 -8.41 9.89
C GLU A 104 5.43 -9.09 8.56
N ALA A 105 4.51 -8.54 7.78
CA ALA A 105 4.21 -9.02 6.43
C ALA A 105 5.34 -8.73 5.42
N GLY A 106 6.27 -7.81 5.74
CA GLY A 106 7.37 -7.42 4.86
C GLY A 106 7.08 -6.22 3.97
N VAL A 107 6.04 -5.43 4.27
CA VAL A 107 5.76 -4.18 3.54
C VAL A 107 6.93 -3.20 3.71
N GLN A 108 7.49 -2.70 2.60
CA GLN A 108 8.74 -1.96 2.59
C GLN A 108 8.59 -0.49 3.01
N MET A 109 7.42 0.12 2.78
CA MET A 109 7.14 1.50 3.15
C MET A 109 5.78 1.61 3.82
N ILE A 110 5.77 2.02 5.09
CA ILE A 110 4.54 2.16 5.86
C ILE A 110 3.92 3.53 5.63
N ALA A 111 2.67 3.54 5.24
CA ALA A 111 1.89 4.75 4.95
C ALA A 111 0.40 4.55 5.28
N PRO A 112 -0.38 5.62 5.44
CA PRO A 112 -1.83 5.55 5.37
C PRO A 112 -2.29 4.98 4.03
N GLU A 113 -3.42 4.27 3.99
CA GLU A 113 -3.93 3.58 2.80
C GLU A 113 -4.30 4.49 1.62
N CYS A 114 -4.73 5.71 1.91
CA CYS A 114 -5.25 6.68 0.92
C CYS A 114 -5.27 8.09 1.51
N ALA A 115 -6.22 8.94 1.09
CA ALA A 115 -6.41 10.29 1.61
C ALA A 115 -6.75 10.29 3.11
N ILE A 116 -5.97 11.01 3.90
CA ILE A 116 -6.14 11.12 5.34
C ILE A 116 -7.29 12.09 5.65
N PRO A 117 -8.28 11.73 6.49
CA PRO A 117 -9.31 12.66 6.93
C PRO A 117 -8.68 13.88 7.65
N LEU A 118 -9.13 15.09 7.31
CA LEU A 118 -8.56 16.33 7.86
C LEU A 118 -8.65 16.45 9.40
N ALA A 119 -9.62 15.78 10.01
CA ALA A 119 -9.81 15.76 11.46
C ALA A 119 -9.03 14.63 12.17
N THR A 120 -8.16 13.90 11.46
CA THR A 120 -7.30 12.89 12.06
C THR A 120 -6.39 13.51 13.12
N LYS A 121 -6.30 12.87 14.28
CA LYS A 121 -5.47 13.33 15.39
C LYS A 121 -3.98 13.27 15.01
N ILE A 122 -3.26 14.35 15.30
CA ILE A 122 -1.84 14.45 14.94
C ILE A 122 -0.99 13.39 15.66
N GLU A 123 -1.36 12.98 16.88
CA GLU A 123 -0.68 11.92 17.63
C GLU A 123 -0.74 10.58 16.92
N ASN A 124 -1.84 10.27 16.21
CA ASN A 124 -1.97 9.05 15.41
C ASN A 124 -1.04 9.07 14.20
N LEU A 125 -0.93 10.22 13.53
CA LEU A 125 0.00 10.38 12.40
C LEU A 125 1.47 10.27 12.83
N ILE A 126 1.82 10.86 13.97
CA ILE A 126 3.18 10.80 14.54
C ILE A 126 3.52 9.38 14.98
N GLU A 127 2.54 8.57 15.37
CA GLU A 127 2.78 7.20 15.83
C GLU A 127 3.29 6.29 14.70
N ILE A 128 2.91 6.52 13.45
CA ILE A 128 3.40 5.71 12.32
C ILE A 128 4.94 5.69 12.28
N PRO A 129 5.64 6.82 12.10
CA PRO A 129 7.11 6.80 12.06
C PRO A 129 7.76 6.40 13.39
N ARG A 130 7.10 6.60 14.54
CA ARG A 130 7.59 6.11 15.83
C ARG A 130 7.59 4.59 15.88
N ALA A 131 6.47 3.97 15.52
CA ALA A 131 6.34 2.52 15.50
C ALA A 131 7.34 1.86 14.54
N VAL A 132 7.55 2.43 13.34
CA VAL A 132 8.56 1.96 12.39
C VAL A 132 9.97 2.05 13.00
N LYS A 133 10.29 3.15 13.67
CA LYS A 133 11.59 3.34 14.31
C LYS A 133 11.85 2.32 15.44
N ASP A 134 10.84 2.09 16.28
CA ASP A 134 10.92 1.15 17.40
C ASP A 134 11.11 -0.28 16.86
N TRP A 135 10.27 -0.70 15.92
CA TRP A 135 10.41 -1.98 15.22
C TRP A 135 11.80 -2.20 14.64
N THR A 136 12.31 -1.20 13.92
CA THR A 136 13.64 -1.30 13.29
C THR A 136 14.75 -1.44 14.33
N SER A 137 14.59 -0.83 15.50
CA SER A 137 15.56 -0.91 16.60
C SER A 137 15.54 -2.28 17.27
N GLU A 138 14.38 -2.91 17.38
CA GLU A 138 14.17 -4.23 17.98
C GLU A 138 14.63 -5.38 17.07
N HIS A 139 14.57 -5.17 15.74
CA HIS A 139 14.88 -6.20 14.72
C HIS A 139 16.19 -5.95 13.96
N ARG A 140 17.01 -5.00 14.39
CA ARG A 140 18.39 -4.85 13.87
C ARG A 140 19.28 -5.97 14.43
N ASN A 141 19.57 -6.94 13.56
CA ASN A 141 20.71 -7.87 13.74
C ASN A 141 21.99 -7.28 13.18
#